data_6ea9167f94573ac46e137b004eb2d7dd
#
_entry.id   6ea9167f94573ac46e137b004eb2d7dd
#
_cell.length_a   1.000
_cell.length_b   1.000
_cell.length_c   1.000
_cell.angle_alpha   90.00
_cell.angle_beta   90.00
_cell.angle_gamma   90.00
#
_symmetry.space_group_name_H-M   'P 1'
#
loop_
_entity.id
_entity.type
_entity.pdbx_description
1 polymer ?
#
loop_
_entity_poly.entity_id
_entity_poly.type
_entity_poly.pdbx_seq_one_letter_code
_entity_poly.pdbx_strand_id
1 'polypeptide(L)'
;MKRITIIFLSLFLCFASFAQETPRIAISAILPDDASIPQASINMLQNKMKTIITQNGFADESEQRFVMTANVDILEQGHNSAGMLMQKMTITFYVGDILENKIYSSAVVNVLGVGQSDIKAYNMAFQKLSPSTPEIKQALSEANRKIVDYYTNHYADLETETNRLVEMGQYDEAMTKLVTVPNVCVEVYNKAQDRCVEIYFLKMAALEAEQKARAEEERAAMEKESLSLLQQAKAVWSSKQDYESASNALSILAQIDPYASCLDQANALMEEISSKLRTDEHNKAAAEAALAKRNWEFKMRQYEDNLAMAQQKQADKAAILGTLANRFGKFDISIQKEKTSRWGRAK
;
A
#
# COMPACT_ATOMS: atom_id res chain seq x y z
N MET A 1 53.33 3.45 17.48
CA MET A 1 52.27 2.42 17.32
C MET A 1 51.30 2.35 18.52
N LYS A 2 51.71 2.54 19.77
CA LYS A 2 50.82 2.51 20.96
C LYS A 2 49.78 3.62 21.05
N ARG A 3 49.98 4.79 20.42
CA ARG A 3 49.04 5.94 20.46
C ARG A 3 47.91 5.83 19.45
N ILE A 4 48.07 5.11 18.35
CA ILE A 4 47.06 4.90 17.31
C ILE A 4 46.04 3.84 17.78
N THR A 5 46.49 2.84 18.54
CA THR A 5 45.61 1.76 19.07
C THR A 5 44.62 2.30 20.13
N ILE A 6 44.99 3.33 20.89
CA ILE A 6 44.14 3.94 21.90
C ILE A 6 43.01 4.76 21.23
N ILE A 7 43.30 5.45 20.12
CA ILE A 7 42.34 6.25 19.38
C ILE A 7 41.28 5.32 18.69
N PHE A 8 41.69 4.17 18.18
CA PHE A 8 40.76 3.21 17.62
C PHE A 8 39.87 2.54 18.66
N LEU A 9 40.40 2.30 19.85
CA LEU A 9 39.60 1.71 20.94
C LEU A 9 38.59 2.70 21.52
N SER A 10 38.91 4.01 21.56
CA SER A 10 37.96 5.04 22.00
C SER A 10 36.86 5.33 20.97
N LEU A 11 37.12 5.16 19.65
CA LEU A 11 36.13 5.32 18.61
C LEU A 11 35.13 4.15 18.58
N PHE A 12 35.55 2.95 18.99
CA PHE A 12 34.67 1.75 19.05
C PHE A 12 33.71 1.79 20.25
N LEU A 13 34.04 2.49 21.33
CA LEU A 13 33.18 2.64 22.50
C LEU A 13 32.05 3.68 22.32
N CYS A 14 32.14 4.57 21.34
CA CYS A 14 31.06 5.53 21.02
C CYS A 14 29.89 4.94 20.23
N PHE A 15 30.03 3.75 19.64
CA PHE A 15 28.94 3.09 18.90
C PHE A 15 28.01 2.23 19.76
N ALA A 16 28.29 2.07 21.06
CA ALA A 16 27.51 1.21 21.96
C ALA A 16 26.34 1.90 22.68
N SER A 17 25.97 3.13 22.30
CA SER A 17 24.91 3.89 22.99
C SER A 17 23.74 4.31 22.08
N PHE A 18 23.47 3.61 20.99
CA PHE A 18 22.11 3.60 20.49
C PHE A 18 21.31 2.68 21.41
N ALA A 19 20.80 3.24 22.49
CA ALA A 19 19.70 2.60 23.23
C ALA A 19 18.60 2.39 22.18
N GLN A 20 18.47 1.16 21.72
CA GLN A 20 17.33 0.72 20.94
C GLN A 20 16.13 0.93 21.84
N GLU A 21 15.40 2.04 21.64
CA GLU A 21 14.12 2.22 22.34
C GLU A 21 13.29 0.98 22.03
N THR A 22 12.99 0.19 23.08
CA THR A 22 12.10 -0.94 22.91
C THR A 22 10.78 -0.43 22.36
N PRO A 23 10.28 -0.96 21.25
CA PRO A 23 9.04 -0.48 20.65
C PRO A 23 7.93 -0.54 21.71
N ARG A 24 7.24 0.57 21.90
CA ARG A 24 6.12 0.66 22.85
C ARG A 24 4.83 0.59 22.06
N ILE A 25 3.82 -0.08 22.62
CA ILE A 25 2.47 -0.03 22.04
C ILE A 25 1.99 1.41 22.14
N ALA A 26 1.56 1.97 21.02
CA ALA A 26 0.87 3.25 20.99
C ALA A 26 -0.63 3.02 21.18
N ILE A 27 -1.21 3.71 22.16
CA ILE A 27 -2.64 3.62 22.52
C ILE A 27 -3.23 5.02 22.46
N SER A 28 -4.30 5.20 21.67
CA SER A 28 -5.04 6.46 21.63
C SER A 28 -6.19 6.47 22.65
N ALA A 29 -6.36 7.58 23.35
CA ALA A 29 -7.52 7.81 24.19
C ALA A 29 -8.70 8.28 23.34
N ILE A 30 -9.73 7.45 23.18
CA ILE A 30 -10.94 7.76 22.41
C ILE A 30 -12.15 7.63 23.35
N LEU A 31 -13.02 8.63 23.37
CA LEU A 31 -14.29 8.58 24.06
C LEU A 31 -15.43 8.66 23.03
N PRO A 32 -16.49 7.88 23.20
CA PRO A 32 -17.71 8.07 22.42
C PRO A 32 -18.37 9.39 22.77
N ASP A 33 -19.04 10.00 21.81
CA ASP A 33 -19.92 11.14 22.07
C ASP A 33 -21.10 10.66 22.91
N ASP A 34 -21.09 11.03 24.18
CA ASP A 34 -22.20 10.74 25.12
C ASP A 34 -22.88 12.05 25.48
N ALA A 35 -24.12 12.23 25.00
CA ALA A 35 -24.90 13.43 25.25
C ALA A 35 -25.30 13.59 26.75
N SER A 36 -25.13 12.54 27.56
CA SER A 36 -25.42 12.59 29.00
C SER A 36 -24.27 13.23 29.80
N ILE A 37 -23.07 13.30 29.24
CA ILE A 37 -21.89 13.87 29.89
C ILE A 37 -21.56 15.24 29.27
N PRO A 38 -21.42 16.31 30.09
CA PRO A 38 -21.03 17.61 29.56
C PRO A 38 -19.72 17.58 28.80
N GLN A 39 -19.65 18.20 27.62
CA GLN A 39 -18.47 18.16 26.73
C GLN A 39 -17.14 18.57 27.43
N ALA A 40 -17.21 19.55 28.32
CA ALA A 40 -16.05 19.97 29.11
C ALA A 40 -15.51 18.84 30.00
N SER A 41 -16.39 17.98 30.51
CA SER A 41 -16.03 16.82 31.33
C SER A 41 -15.54 15.67 30.49
N ILE A 42 -16.08 15.46 29.28
CA ILE A 42 -15.52 14.50 28.28
C ILE A 42 -14.07 14.86 27.96
N ASN A 43 -13.80 16.12 27.63
CA ASN A 43 -12.43 16.58 27.35
C ASN A 43 -11.47 16.35 28.53
N MET A 44 -11.97 16.57 29.76
CA MET A 44 -11.19 16.30 30.95
C MET A 44 -10.90 14.82 31.15
N LEU A 45 -11.88 13.93 30.95
CA LEU A 45 -11.71 12.49 31.01
C LEU A 45 -10.68 12.01 29.96
N GLN A 46 -10.81 12.50 28.73
CA GLN A 46 -9.86 12.18 27.66
C GLN A 46 -8.43 12.60 28.02
N ASN A 47 -8.23 13.80 28.54
CA ASN A 47 -6.91 14.25 28.97
C ASN A 47 -6.35 13.42 30.14
N LYS A 48 -7.22 12.96 31.05
CA LYS A 48 -6.82 12.02 32.11
C LYS A 48 -6.42 10.66 31.55
N MET A 49 -7.14 10.15 30.59
CA MET A 49 -6.80 8.89 29.92
C MET A 49 -5.46 8.98 29.19
N LYS A 50 -5.19 10.07 28.49
CA LYS A 50 -3.86 10.32 27.87
C LYS A 50 -2.74 10.32 28.91
N THR A 51 -2.96 10.99 30.06
CA THR A 51 -2.00 10.99 31.16
C THR A 51 -1.79 9.58 31.73
N ILE A 52 -2.87 8.80 31.88
CA ILE A 52 -2.81 7.41 32.36
C ILE A 52 -2.00 6.55 31.38
N ILE A 53 -2.26 6.65 30.08
CA ILE A 53 -1.57 5.92 29.02
C ILE A 53 -0.07 6.22 29.07
N THR A 54 0.31 7.49 29.01
CA THR A 54 1.71 7.92 28.95
C THR A 54 2.51 7.59 30.21
N GLN A 55 1.92 7.77 31.40
CA GLN A 55 2.58 7.45 32.66
C GLN A 55 2.70 5.93 32.92
N ASN A 56 1.93 5.12 32.24
CA ASN A 56 2.10 3.66 32.27
C ASN A 56 3.02 3.13 31.15
N GLY A 57 3.74 4.02 30.44
CA GLY A 57 4.80 3.65 29.51
C GLY A 57 4.35 3.37 28.09
N PHE A 58 3.09 3.67 27.73
CA PHE A 58 2.58 3.60 26.37
C PHE A 58 2.82 4.91 25.63
N ALA A 59 2.96 4.86 24.31
CA ALA A 59 2.94 6.07 23.50
C ALA A 59 1.51 6.58 23.35
N ASP A 60 1.31 7.91 23.43
CA ASP A 60 0.06 8.58 23.10
C ASP A 60 0.24 9.23 21.73
N GLU A 61 -0.19 8.54 20.69
CA GLU A 61 -0.20 9.05 19.32
C GLU A 61 -1.65 9.14 18.84
N SER A 62 -1.98 10.20 18.11
CA SER A 62 -3.29 10.33 17.48
C SER A 62 -3.46 9.33 16.34
N GLU A 63 -4.66 8.78 16.20
CA GLU A 63 -5.05 7.87 15.12
C GLU A 63 -4.40 6.47 15.18
N GLN A 64 -4.23 5.93 16.39
CA GLN A 64 -3.66 4.61 16.57
C GLN A 64 -4.70 3.49 16.42
N ARG A 65 -4.19 2.33 16.07
CA ARG A 65 -4.94 1.07 15.97
C ARG A 65 -5.46 0.60 17.34
N PHE A 66 -4.59 0.68 18.35
CA PHE A 66 -4.97 0.32 19.72
C PHE A 66 -5.54 1.53 20.43
N VAL A 67 -6.67 1.33 21.09
CA VAL A 67 -7.39 2.40 21.75
C VAL A 67 -7.73 2.04 23.18
N MET A 68 -7.73 3.05 24.02
CA MET A 68 -8.36 3.03 25.33
C MET A 68 -9.64 3.86 25.26
N THR A 69 -10.77 3.28 25.60
CA THR A 69 -12.07 3.97 25.70
C THR A 69 -12.62 3.80 27.11
N ALA A 70 -13.62 4.61 27.45
CA ALA A 70 -14.29 4.51 28.74
C ALA A 70 -15.81 4.68 28.60
N ASN A 71 -16.54 3.90 29.40
CA ASN A 71 -17.95 4.09 29.65
C ASN A 71 -18.14 4.64 31.06
N VAL A 72 -19.06 5.58 31.26
CA VAL A 72 -19.33 6.23 32.55
C VAL A 72 -20.79 6.01 32.91
N ASP A 73 -21.01 5.26 33.98
CA ASP A 73 -22.36 4.98 34.48
C ASP A 73 -22.58 5.69 35.85
N ILE A 74 -23.65 6.46 35.99
CA ILE A 74 -24.06 7.02 37.29
C ILE A 74 -24.85 5.96 38.03
N LEU A 75 -24.31 5.48 39.17
CA LEU A 75 -24.97 4.51 40.01
C LEU A 75 -26.00 5.17 40.97
N GLU A 76 -25.57 6.28 41.56
CA GLU A 76 -26.36 7.00 42.55
C GLU A 76 -26.15 8.51 42.37
N GLN A 77 -27.24 9.27 42.50
CA GLN A 77 -27.23 10.72 42.49
C GLN A 77 -28.06 11.29 43.62
N GLY A 78 -27.54 12.30 44.29
CA GLY A 78 -28.25 12.95 45.41
C GLY A 78 -27.57 14.25 45.80
N HIS A 79 -27.99 14.86 46.90
CA HIS A 79 -27.37 16.04 47.45
C HIS A 79 -26.86 15.78 48.87
N ASN A 80 -25.72 16.35 49.20
CA ASN A 80 -25.22 16.29 50.58
C ASN A 80 -25.90 17.35 51.48
N SER A 81 -25.59 17.34 52.76
CA SER A 81 -26.11 18.27 53.75
C SER A 81 -25.79 19.75 53.46
N ALA A 82 -24.81 20.03 52.64
CA ALA A 82 -24.42 21.36 52.15
C ALA A 82 -25.13 21.75 50.83
N GLY A 83 -26.08 20.95 50.33
CA GLY A 83 -26.79 21.18 49.07
C GLY A 83 -25.97 20.95 47.83
N MET A 84 -24.77 20.36 47.92
CA MET A 84 -23.94 20.02 46.75
C MET A 84 -24.38 18.69 46.14
N LEU A 85 -24.42 18.63 44.80
CA LEU A 85 -24.69 17.42 44.05
C LEU A 85 -23.59 16.38 44.30
N MET A 86 -24.01 15.17 44.64
CA MET A 86 -23.16 13.99 44.81
C MET A 86 -23.52 12.98 43.70
N GLN A 87 -22.54 12.51 42.96
CA GLN A 87 -22.70 11.46 41.93
C GLN A 87 -21.71 10.37 42.18
N LYS A 88 -22.20 9.17 42.47
CA LYS A 88 -21.37 7.95 42.50
C LYS A 88 -21.37 7.33 41.13
N MET A 89 -20.19 7.21 40.53
CA MET A 89 -20.04 6.79 39.17
C MET A 89 -19.16 5.53 39.11
N THR A 90 -19.48 4.64 38.17
CA THR A 90 -18.62 3.58 37.73
C THR A 90 -18.05 3.98 36.38
N ILE A 91 -16.73 3.96 36.25
CA ILE A 91 -16.02 4.18 34.98
C ILE A 91 -15.38 2.86 34.57
N THR A 92 -15.83 2.33 33.45
CA THR A 92 -15.30 1.11 32.87
C THR A 92 -14.39 1.46 31.71
N PHE A 93 -13.10 1.23 31.85
CA PHE A 93 -12.11 1.40 30.78
C PHE A 93 -11.99 0.11 29.99
N TYR A 94 -11.85 0.24 28.69
CA TYR A 94 -11.58 -0.86 27.75
C TYR A 94 -10.33 -0.55 26.95
N VAL A 95 -9.45 -1.54 26.79
CA VAL A 95 -8.32 -1.46 25.87
C VAL A 95 -8.52 -2.47 24.77
N GLY A 96 -8.51 -2.03 23.53
CA GLY A 96 -8.83 -2.87 22.38
C GLY A 96 -8.12 -2.47 21.10
N ASP A 97 -8.36 -3.27 20.07
CA ASP A 97 -7.89 -3.10 18.70
C ASP A 97 -9.09 -2.81 17.80
N ILE A 98 -9.11 -1.63 17.19
CA ILE A 98 -10.22 -1.25 16.31
C ILE A 98 -10.20 -1.95 14.95
N LEU A 99 -9.04 -2.42 14.49
CA LEU A 99 -8.95 -3.16 13.23
C LEU A 99 -9.49 -4.58 13.39
N GLU A 100 -9.11 -5.25 14.48
CA GLU A 100 -9.56 -6.61 14.78
C GLU A 100 -10.92 -6.65 15.50
N ASN A 101 -11.47 -5.49 15.89
CA ASN A 101 -12.69 -5.38 16.68
C ASN A 101 -12.62 -6.22 17.97
N LYS A 102 -11.49 -6.15 18.68
CA LYS A 102 -11.16 -7.02 19.81
C LYS A 102 -10.83 -6.21 21.05
N ILE A 103 -11.42 -6.58 22.19
CA ILE A 103 -11.07 -6.04 23.50
C ILE A 103 -10.06 -6.99 24.16
N TYR A 104 -8.92 -6.44 24.58
CA TYR A 104 -7.87 -7.20 25.24
C TYR A 104 -7.99 -7.17 26.76
N SER A 105 -8.43 -6.03 27.33
CA SER A 105 -8.62 -5.89 28.78
C SER A 105 -9.68 -4.86 29.13
N SER A 106 -10.11 -4.88 30.38
CA SER A 106 -10.97 -3.85 30.95
C SER A 106 -10.61 -3.61 32.42
N ALA A 107 -10.92 -2.39 32.90
CA ALA A 107 -10.80 -2.00 34.29
C ALA A 107 -12.06 -1.26 34.73
N VAL A 108 -12.54 -1.55 35.93
CA VAL A 108 -13.70 -0.88 36.51
C VAL A 108 -13.24 -0.05 37.71
N VAL A 109 -13.51 1.23 37.70
CA VAL A 109 -13.13 2.15 38.77
C VAL A 109 -14.36 2.90 39.28
N ASN A 110 -14.60 2.83 40.59
CA ASN A 110 -15.67 3.54 41.22
C ASN A 110 -15.15 4.89 41.74
N VAL A 111 -15.83 5.96 41.41
CA VAL A 111 -15.48 7.32 41.83
C VAL A 111 -16.69 8.06 42.35
N LEU A 112 -16.47 8.99 43.28
CA LEU A 112 -17.51 9.87 43.82
C LEU A 112 -17.16 11.30 43.41
N GLY A 113 -18.03 11.93 42.63
CA GLY A 113 -18.00 13.34 42.32
C GLY A 113 -18.91 14.15 43.27
N VAL A 114 -18.43 15.32 43.69
CA VAL A 114 -19.19 16.26 44.47
C VAL A 114 -19.00 17.65 43.88
N GLY A 115 -20.08 18.37 43.60
CA GLY A 115 -19.99 19.70 42.99
C GLY A 115 -21.27 20.50 43.08
N GLN A 116 -21.21 21.80 42.78
CA GLN A 116 -22.37 22.67 42.72
C GLN A 116 -23.18 22.52 41.41
N SER A 117 -22.67 21.76 40.47
CA SER A 117 -23.30 21.43 39.19
C SER A 117 -22.80 20.09 38.68
N ASP A 118 -23.49 19.50 37.69
CA ASP A 118 -23.07 18.26 37.02
C ASP A 118 -21.63 18.36 36.53
N ILE A 119 -21.25 19.41 35.80
CA ILE A 119 -19.88 19.61 35.31
C ILE A 119 -18.87 19.53 36.46
N LYS A 120 -19.16 20.20 37.59
CA LYS A 120 -18.23 20.19 38.74
C LYS A 120 -18.16 18.79 39.39
N ALA A 121 -19.30 18.10 39.47
CA ALA A 121 -19.35 16.75 40.04
C ALA A 121 -18.56 15.75 39.14
N TYR A 122 -18.79 15.75 37.82
CA TYR A 122 -18.00 14.94 36.87
C TYR A 122 -16.52 15.26 36.95
N ASN A 123 -16.15 16.54 36.88
CA ASN A 123 -14.75 16.94 36.90
C ASN A 123 -14.07 16.52 38.21
N MET A 124 -14.73 16.62 39.35
CA MET A 124 -14.18 16.14 40.61
C MET A 124 -14.00 14.61 40.62
N ALA A 125 -14.96 13.87 40.06
CA ALA A 125 -14.84 12.43 39.93
C ALA A 125 -13.64 12.05 39.04
N PHE A 126 -13.52 12.66 37.88
CA PHE A 126 -12.42 12.36 36.92
C PHE A 126 -11.05 12.80 37.43
N GLN A 127 -10.97 13.84 38.27
CA GLN A 127 -9.71 14.23 38.93
C GLN A 127 -9.13 13.14 39.82
N LYS A 128 -9.97 12.27 40.39
CA LYS A 128 -9.55 11.15 41.24
C LYS A 128 -8.93 9.99 40.47
N LEU A 129 -9.13 9.94 39.15
CA LEU A 129 -8.48 8.94 38.31
C LEU A 129 -6.97 9.17 38.33
N SER A 130 -6.23 8.14 38.66
CA SER A 130 -4.78 8.18 38.76
C SER A 130 -4.13 7.12 37.88
N PRO A 131 -2.99 7.44 37.23
CA PRO A 131 -2.17 6.43 36.54
C PRO A 131 -1.71 5.27 37.42
N SER A 132 -1.65 5.50 38.74
CA SER A 132 -1.28 4.49 39.74
C SER A 132 -2.46 3.66 40.26
N THR A 133 -3.69 3.91 39.77
CA THR A 133 -4.89 3.11 40.14
C THR A 133 -4.62 1.64 39.78
N PRO A 134 -4.62 0.70 40.74
CA PRO A 134 -4.18 -0.68 40.51
C PRO A 134 -4.94 -1.36 39.38
N GLU A 135 -6.26 -1.19 39.32
CA GLU A 135 -7.14 -1.81 38.30
C GLU A 135 -6.78 -1.32 36.89
N ILE A 136 -6.51 -0.03 36.73
CA ILE A 136 -6.12 0.55 35.44
C ILE A 136 -4.72 0.06 35.04
N LYS A 137 -3.78 0.10 35.96
CA LYS A 137 -2.40 -0.37 35.72
C LYS A 137 -2.39 -1.85 35.32
N GLN A 138 -3.16 -2.67 36.02
CA GLN A 138 -3.31 -4.09 35.70
C GLN A 138 -3.92 -4.29 34.31
N ALA A 139 -4.99 -3.57 33.97
CA ALA A 139 -5.63 -3.69 32.66
C ALA A 139 -4.69 -3.30 31.52
N LEU A 140 -3.93 -2.20 31.65
CA LEU A 140 -2.93 -1.81 30.64
C LEU A 140 -1.83 -2.86 30.49
N SER A 141 -1.30 -3.40 31.59
CA SER A 141 -0.30 -4.46 31.56
C SER A 141 -0.84 -5.74 30.93
N GLU A 142 -2.06 -6.12 31.25
CA GLU A 142 -2.73 -7.28 30.67
C GLU A 142 -3.00 -7.09 29.18
N ALA A 143 -3.44 -5.90 28.75
CA ALA A 143 -3.62 -5.57 27.34
C ALA A 143 -2.32 -5.74 26.57
N ASN A 144 -1.23 -5.16 27.09
CA ASN A 144 0.09 -5.29 26.47
C ASN A 144 0.48 -6.76 26.28
N ARG A 145 0.39 -7.56 27.32
CA ARG A 145 0.70 -9.00 27.26
C ARG A 145 -0.19 -9.72 26.25
N LYS A 146 -1.51 -9.51 26.30
CA LYS A 146 -2.46 -10.19 25.41
C LYS A 146 -2.30 -9.77 23.94
N ILE A 147 -1.91 -8.53 23.67
CA ILE A 147 -1.59 -8.07 22.30
C ILE A 147 -0.38 -8.83 21.79
N VAL A 148 0.71 -8.87 22.55
CA VAL A 148 1.93 -9.60 22.16
C VAL A 148 1.64 -11.09 21.97
N ASP A 149 0.97 -11.73 22.93
CA ASP A 149 0.59 -13.14 22.87
C ASP A 149 -0.28 -13.43 21.64
N TYR A 150 -1.24 -12.56 21.34
CA TYR A 150 -2.13 -12.73 20.20
C TYR A 150 -1.36 -12.77 18.88
N TYR A 151 -0.55 -11.74 18.59
CA TYR A 151 0.18 -11.68 17.34
C TYR A 151 1.28 -12.73 17.24
N THR A 152 1.92 -13.10 18.35
CA THR A 152 2.93 -14.16 18.35
C THR A 152 2.30 -15.52 18.04
N ASN A 153 1.15 -15.82 18.65
CA ASN A 153 0.51 -17.14 18.49
C ASN A 153 -0.26 -17.27 17.16
N HIS A 154 -0.77 -16.16 16.59
CA HIS A 154 -1.55 -16.19 15.36
C HIS A 154 -0.72 -15.86 14.11
N TYR A 155 0.60 -15.68 14.26
CA TYR A 155 1.45 -15.38 13.11
C TYR A 155 1.47 -16.52 12.09
N ALA A 156 1.47 -17.77 12.54
CA ALA A 156 1.44 -18.93 11.66
C ALA A 156 0.15 -19.02 10.82
N ASP A 157 -0.99 -18.64 11.40
CA ASP A 157 -2.26 -18.58 10.68
C ASP A 157 -2.24 -17.44 9.66
N LEU A 158 -1.71 -16.28 10.05
CA LEU A 158 -1.52 -15.12 9.16
C LEU A 158 -0.59 -15.46 7.98
N GLU A 159 0.51 -16.16 8.24
CA GLU A 159 1.44 -16.60 7.21
C GLU A 159 0.78 -17.60 6.25
N THR A 160 -0.02 -18.53 6.76
CA THR A 160 -0.77 -19.47 5.93
C THR A 160 -1.78 -18.75 5.04
N GLU A 161 -2.52 -17.79 5.58
CA GLU A 161 -3.49 -17.02 4.82
C GLU A 161 -2.81 -16.13 3.76
N THR A 162 -1.70 -15.49 4.10
CA THR A 162 -0.93 -14.68 3.14
C THR A 162 -0.33 -15.52 2.03
N ASN A 163 0.15 -16.72 2.32
CA ASN A 163 0.66 -17.64 1.29
C ASN A 163 -0.46 -18.03 0.31
N ARG A 164 -1.66 -18.31 0.80
CA ARG A 164 -2.82 -18.59 -0.04
C ARG A 164 -3.19 -17.41 -0.94
N LEU A 165 -3.15 -16.18 -0.41
CA LEU A 165 -3.40 -14.96 -1.21
C LEU A 165 -2.34 -14.77 -2.30
N VAL A 166 -1.08 -15.05 -2.00
CA VAL A 166 0.02 -15.01 -2.97
C VAL A 166 -0.18 -16.05 -4.09
N GLU A 167 -0.58 -17.27 -3.76
CA GLU A 167 -0.90 -18.31 -4.75
C GLU A 167 -2.06 -17.90 -5.67
N MET A 168 -3.01 -17.10 -5.15
CA MET A 168 -4.13 -16.54 -5.93
C MET A 168 -3.75 -15.28 -6.71
N GLY A 169 -2.50 -14.80 -6.63
CA GLY A 169 -2.06 -13.55 -7.24
C GLY A 169 -2.53 -12.27 -6.52
N GLN A 170 -3.13 -12.40 -5.34
CA GLN A 170 -3.66 -11.29 -4.54
C GLN A 170 -2.57 -10.68 -3.65
N TYR A 171 -1.48 -10.22 -4.27
CA TYR A 171 -0.28 -9.74 -3.59
C TYR A 171 -0.53 -8.55 -2.67
N ASP A 172 -1.36 -7.58 -3.09
CA ASP A 172 -1.65 -6.37 -2.30
C ASP A 172 -2.43 -6.69 -1.03
N GLU A 173 -3.37 -7.61 -1.12
CA GLU A 173 -4.15 -8.06 0.03
C GLU A 173 -3.28 -8.84 1.03
N ALA A 174 -2.38 -9.70 0.51
CA ALA A 174 -1.40 -10.40 1.33
C ALA A 174 -0.49 -9.44 2.09
N MET A 175 0.07 -8.43 1.42
CA MET A 175 0.90 -7.41 2.07
C MET A 175 0.10 -6.58 3.09
N THR A 176 -1.14 -6.21 2.77
CA THR A 176 -2.02 -5.47 3.68
C THR A 176 -2.24 -6.21 4.99
N LYS A 177 -2.39 -7.55 4.94
CA LYS A 177 -2.52 -8.36 6.15
C LYS A 177 -1.23 -8.37 6.98
N LEU A 178 -0.07 -8.52 6.35
CA LEU A 178 1.21 -8.57 7.05
C LEU A 178 1.56 -7.25 7.76
N VAL A 179 1.21 -6.09 7.19
CA VAL A 179 1.46 -4.79 7.83
C VAL A 179 0.59 -4.54 9.05
N THR A 180 -0.41 -5.39 9.32
CA THR A 180 -1.21 -5.31 10.55
C THR A 180 -0.46 -5.81 11.79
N VAL A 181 0.67 -6.49 11.66
CA VAL A 181 1.48 -6.94 12.80
C VAL A 181 2.13 -5.73 13.49
N PRO A 182 1.88 -5.50 14.79
CA PRO A 182 2.41 -4.33 15.46
C PRO A 182 3.91 -4.50 15.80
N ASN A 183 4.65 -3.40 15.73
CA ASN A 183 6.10 -3.36 15.95
C ASN A 183 6.55 -3.79 17.34
N VAL A 184 5.66 -3.76 18.33
CA VAL A 184 5.95 -4.27 19.69
C VAL A 184 6.21 -5.78 19.70
N CYS A 185 5.67 -6.51 18.75
CA CYS A 185 5.90 -7.93 18.54
C CYS A 185 7.14 -8.14 17.66
N VAL A 186 8.31 -7.66 18.10
CA VAL A 186 9.54 -7.45 17.29
C VAL A 186 9.87 -8.66 16.41
N GLU A 187 9.84 -9.88 16.92
CA GLU A 187 10.20 -11.06 16.15
C GLU A 187 9.25 -11.32 14.99
N VAL A 188 7.95 -11.37 15.25
CA VAL A 188 6.93 -11.64 14.22
C VAL A 188 6.75 -10.42 13.30
N TYR A 189 6.97 -9.21 13.80
CA TYR A 189 6.98 -8.00 13.00
C TYR A 189 8.09 -8.04 11.94
N ASN A 190 9.31 -8.38 12.32
CA ASN A 190 10.42 -8.50 11.37
C ASN A 190 10.14 -9.60 10.33
N LYS A 191 9.63 -10.76 10.74
CA LYS A 191 9.21 -11.81 9.80
C LYS A 191 8.13 -11.33 8.83
N ALA A 192 7.14 -10.58 9.32
CA ALA A 192 6.09 -10.01 8.49
C ALA A 192 6.63 -8.98 7.49
N GLN A 193 7.59 -8.13 7.91
CA GLN A 193 8.22 -7.16 7.03
C GLN A 193 9.07 -7.84 5.94
N ASP A 194 9.88 -8.83 6.31
CA ASP A 194 10.68 -9.61 5.36
C ASP A 194 9.77 -10.29 4.33
N ARG A 195 8.66 -10.88 4.80
CA ARG A 195 7.67 -11.51 3.92
C ARG A 195 6.96 -10.51 3.01
N CYS A 196 6.65 -9.29 3.49
CA CYS A 196 6.14 -8.21 2.64
C CYS A 196 7.09 -7.88 1.48
N VAL A 197 8.38 -7.80 1.76
CA VAL A 197 9.40 -7.52 0.75
C VAL A 197 9.45 -8.66 -0.28
N GLU A 198 9.43 -9.92 0.16
CA GLU A 198 9.39 -11.08 -0.74
C GLU A 198 8.15 -11.05 -1.65
N ILE A 199 6.95 -10.83 -1.08
CA ILE A 199 5.70 -10.76 -1.83
C ILE A 199 5.73 -9.61 -2.85
N TYR A 200 6.32 -8.49 -2.49
CA TYR A 200 6.51 -7.37 -3.41
C TYR A 200 7.35 -7.78 -4.63
N PHE A 201 8.47 -8.48 -4.43
CA PHE A 201 9.27 -8.98 -5.55
C PHE A 201 8.53 -10.02 -6.39
N LEU A 202 7.74 -10.90 -5.77
CA LEU A 202 6.87 -11.84 -6.50
C LEU A 202 5.85 -11.11 -7.36
N LYS A 203 5.20 -10.08 -6.84
CA LYS A 203 4.29 -9.23 -7.60
C LYS A 203 4.98 -8.58 -8.80
N MET A 204 6.18 -8.03 -8.60
CA MET A 204 6.93 -7.40 -9.68
C MET A 204 7.32 -8.39 -10.78
N ALA A 205 7.76 -9.59 -10.39
CA ALA A 205 8.10 -10.66 -11.34
C ALA A 205 6.86 -11.13 -12.12
N ALA A 206 5.71 -11.26 -11.47
CA ALA A 206 4.46 -11.62 -12.13
C ALA A 206 4.00 -10.57 -13.15
N LEU A 207 4.09 -9.28 -12.81
CA LEU A 207 3.77 -8.17 -13.71
C LEU A 207 4.71 -8.12 -14.92
N GLU A 208 6.01 -8.35 -14.70
CA GLU A 208 6.99 -8.40 -15.78
C GLU A 208 6.73 -9.59 -16.73
N ALA A 209 6.40 -10.77 -16.18
CA ALA A 209 6.05 -11.95 -16.96
C ALA A 209 4.78 -11.71 -17.78
N GLU A 210 3.75 -11.09 -17.22
CA GLU A 210 2.52 -10.74 -17.93
C GLU A 210 2.79 -9.75 -19.08
N GLN A 211 3.59 -8.70 -18.82
CA GLN A 211 3.95 -7.73 -19.87
C GLN A 211 4.73 -8.39 -21.00
N LYS A 212 5.66 -9.29 -20.66
CA LYS A 212 6.42 -10.04 -21.65
C LYS A 212 5.52 -10.95 -22.49
N ALA A 213 4.61 -11.68 -21.85
CA ALA A 213 3.66 -12.55 -22.55
C ALA A 213 2.75 -11.75 -23.51
N ARG A 214 2.23 -10.61 -23.10
CA ARG A 214 1.44 -9.72 -23.96
C ARG A 214 2.27 -9.20 -25.15
N ALA A 215 3.51 -8.77 -24.90
CA ALA A 215 4.38 -8.29 -25.97
C ALA A 215 4.73 -9.41 -26.98
N GLU A 216 4.90 -10.64 -26.51
CA GLU A 216 5.12 -11.82 -27.38
C GLU A 216 3.86 -12.15 -28.19
N GLU A 217 2.67 -12.08 -27.59
CA GLU A 217 1.41 -12.29 -28.29
C GLU A 217 1.15 -11.22 -29.35
N GLU A 218 1.34 -9.93 -29.02
CA GLU A 218 1.23 -8.84 -29.98
C GLU A 218 2.21 -9.00 -31.15
N ARG A 219 3.46 -9.38 -30.87
CA ARG A 219 4.45 -9.64 -31.89
C ARG A 219 4.07 -10.80 -32.81
N ALA A 220 3.55 -11.89 -32.23
CA ALA A 220 3.08 -13.03 -32.99
C ALA A 220 1.88 -12.70 -33.88
N ALA A 221 0.97 -11.85 -33.40
CA ALA A 221 -0.16 -11.35 -34.17
C ALA A 221 0.28 -10.46 -35.35
N MET A 222 1.20 -9.53 -35.12
CA MET A 222 1.77 -8.67 -36.18
C MET A 222 2.56 -9.49 -37.22
N GLU A 223 3.31 -10.50 -36.78
CA GLU A 223 4.01 -11.41 -37.70
C GLU A 223 3.03 -12.15 -38.63
N LYS A 224 1.96 -12.71 -38.04
CA LYS A 224 0.92 -13.41 -38.80
C LYS A 224 0.22 -12.48 -39.80
N GLU A 225 -0.10 -11.26 -39.40
CA GLU A 225 -0.69 -10.27 -40.28
C GLU A 225 0.23 -9.89 -41.43
N SER A 226 1.52 -9.64 -41.15
CA SER A 226 2.54 -9.29 -42.15
C SER A 226 2.74 -10.39 -43.18
N LEU A 227 2.76 -11.65 -42.76
CA LEU A 227 2.81 -12.80 -43.66
C LEU A 227 1.56 -12.88 -44.56
N SER A 228 0.39 -12.62 -44.01
CA SER A 228 -0.86 -12.57 -44.76
C SER A 228 -0.86 -11.44 -45.81
N LEU A 229 -0.40 -10.26 -45.43
CA LEU A 229 -0.25 -9.12 -46.34
C LEU A 229 0.71 -9.40 -47.48
N LEU A 230 1.86 -10.04 -47.19
CA LEU A 230 2.81 -10.46 -48.23
C LEU A 230 2.18 -11.44 -49.25
N GLN A 231 1.43 -12.41 -48.73
CA GLN A 231 0.72 -13.36 -49.61
C GLN A 231 -0.34 -12.67 -50.48
N GLN A 232 -1.11 -11.73 -49.92
CA GLN A 232 -2.08 -10.93 -50.66
C GLN A 232 -1.40 -10.07 -51.73
N ALA A 233 -0.31 -9.39 -51.38
CA ALA A 233 0.45 -8.59 -52.34
C ALA A 233 0.98 -9.43 -53.51
N LYS A 234 1.56 -10.64 -53.21
CA LYS A 234 1.98 -11.59 -54.24
C LYS A 234 0.81 -12.05 -55.16
N ALA A 235 -0.35 -12.35 -54.60
CA ALA A 235 -1.52 -12.73 -55.35
C ALA A 235 -2.05 -11.60 -56.25
N VAL A 236 -2.12 -10.35 -55.73
CA VAL A 236 -2.53 -9.19 -56.48
C VAL A 236 -1.58 -8.94 -57.66
N TRP A 237 -0.25 -8.90 -57.39
CA TRP A 237 0.77 -8.70 -58.40
C TRP A 237 0.72 -9.77 -59.51
N SER A 238 0.65 -11.04 -59.15
CA SER A 238 0.67 -12.15 -60.10
C SER A 238 -0.58 -12.24 -60.96
N SER A 239 -1.67 -11.54 -60.60
CA SER A 239 -2.95 -11.68 -61.33
C SER A 239 -2.92 -11.07 -62.74
N LYS A 240 -2.37 -9.86 -62.92
CA LYS A 240 -2.33 -9.12 -64.19
C LYS A 240 -0.99 -8.52 -64.55
N GLN A 241 -0.15 -8.23 -63.56
CA GLN A 241 1.14 -7.56 -63.70
C GLN A 241 1.07 -6.21 -64.45
N ASP A 242 -0.07 -5.51 -64.34
CA ASP A 242 -0.29 -4.18 -64.89
C ASP A 242 -0.10 -3.10 -63.84
N TYR A 243 -0.26 -1.83 -64.21
CA TYR A 243 -0.10 -0.65 -63.37
C TYR A 243 -1.04 -0.70 -62.14
N GLU A 244 -2.27 -1.11 -62.34
CA GLU A 244 -3.27 -1.17 -61.28
C GLU A 244 -2.92 -2.24 -60.23
N SER A 245 -2.56 -3.44 -60.70
CA SER A 245 -2.12 -4.51 -59.80
C SER A 245 -0.80 -4.17 -59.06
N ALA A 246 0.10 -3.42 -59.69
CA ALA A 246 1.31 -2.92 -59.08
C ALA A 246 1.00 -1.92 -57.95
N SER A 247 0.16 -0.93 -58.21
CA SER A 247 -0.25 0.08 -57.22
C SER A 247 -0.91 -0.58 -55.99
N ASN A 248 -1.81 -1.52 -56.25
CA ASN A 248 -2.49 -2.25 -55.18
C ASN A 248 -1.54 -3.15 -54.37
N ALA A 249 -0.63 -3.88 -55.02
CA ALA A 249 0.34 -4.69 -54.36
C ALA A 249 1.33 -3.88 -53.48
N LEU A 250 1.82 -2.74 -54.03
CA LEU A 250 2.69 -1.83 -53.26
C LEU A 250 1.98 -1.21 -52.05
N SER A 251 0.67 -0.88 -52.18
CA SER A 251 -0.12 -0.41 -51.05
C SER A 251 -0.29 -1.44 -49.95
N ILE A 252 -0.43 -2.70 -50.29
CA ILE A 252 -0.48 -3.82 -49.33
C ILE A 252 0.89 -4.02 -48.69
N LEU A 253 1.98 -4.05 -49.47
CA LEU A 253 3.33 -4.22 -48.95
C LEU A 253 3.74 -3.10 -47.98
N ALA A 254 3.25 -1.88 -48.18
CA ALA A 254 3.50 -0.76 -47.27
C ALA A 254 2.85 -0.91 -45.88
N GLN A 255 1.96 -1.89 -45.70
CA GLN A 255 1.32 -2.17 -44.41
C GLN A 255 2.06 -3.24 -43.60
N ILE A 256 3.03 -3.95 -44.21
CA ILE A 256 3.84 -4.96 -43.56
C ILE A 256 4.64 -4.32 -42.41
N ASP A 257 4.68 -5.00 -41.28
CA ASP A 257 5.47 -4.57 -40.13
C ASP A 257 6.99 -4.60 -40.48
N PRO A 258 7.73 -3.53 -40.21
CA PRO A 258 9.15 -3.44 -40.53
C PRO A 258 10.06 -4.45 -39.79
N TYR A 259 9.53 -5.09 -38.76
CA TYR A 259 10.27 -6.14 -38.02
C TYR A 259 9.77 -7.56 -38.32
N ALA A 260 8.82 -7.69 -39.25
CA ALA A 260 8.32 -9.00 -39.66
C ALA A 260 9.43 -9.82 -40.35
N SER A 261 9.44 -11.11 -40.12
CA SER A 261 10.40 -12.04 -40.73
C SER A 261 10.35 -12.05 -42.26
N CYS A 262 9.20 -11.68 -42.81
CA CYS A 262 8.97 -11.60 -44.26
C CYS A 262 9.42 -10.29 -44.92
N LEU A 263 10.03 -9.37 -44.21
CA LEU A 263 10.40 -8.05 -44.71
C LEU A 263 11.33 -8.10 -45.94
N ASP A 264 12.32 -8.96 -45.91
CA ASP A 264 13.25 -9.12 -47.03
C ASP A 264 12.52 -9.59 -48.31
N GLN A 265 11.55 -10.48 -48.15
CA GLN A 265 10.71 -10.93 -49.26
C GLN A 265 9.76 -9.81 -49.77
N ALA A 266 9.26 -8.97 -48.86
CA ALA A 266 8.41 -7.82 -49.20
C ALA A 266 9.23 -6.78 -49.99
N ASN A 267 10.45 -6.50 -49.56
CA ASN A 267 11.39 -5.62 -50.26
C ASN A 267 11.76 -6.14 -51.64
N ALA A 268 12.07 -7.43 -51.74
CA ALA A 268 12.39 -8.06 -53.03
C ALA A 268 11.22 -7.97 -54.01
N LEU A 269 9.99 -8.17 -53.52
CA LEU A 269 8.81 -8.02 -54.36
C LEU A 269 8.56 -6.55 -54.78
N MET A 270 8.82 -5.60 -53.87
CA MET A 270 8.75 -4.17 -54.23
C MET A 270 9.76 -3.79 -55.33
N GLU A 271 10.98 -4.32 -55.24
CA GLU A 271 12.02 -4.11 -56.25
C GLU A 271 11.64 -4.78 -57.60
N GLU A 272 11.08 -5.97 -57.58
CA GLU A 272 10.60 -6.68 -58.77
C GLU A 272 9.51 -5.83 -59.47
N ILE A 273 8.47 -5.40 -58.73
CA ILE A 273 7.38 -4.56 -59.24
C ILE A 273 7.93 -3.25 -59.82
N SER A 274 8.82 -2.58 -59.06
CA SER A 274 9.43 -1.31 -59.48
C SER A 274 10.30 -1.45 -60.74
N SER A 275 11.05 -2.56 -60.84
CA SER A 275 11.91 -2.87 -62.00
C SER A 275 11.06 -3.12 -63.23
N LYS A 276 9.98 -3.86 -63.15
CA LYS A 276 9.11 -4.14 -64.28
C LYS A 276 8.38 -2.87 -64.77
N LEU A 277 7.93 -2.03 -63.85
CA LEU A 277 7.28 -0.76 -64.19
C LEU A 277 8.23 0.27 -64.82
N ARG A 278 9.54 0.24 -64.49
CA ARG A 278 10.56 1.09 -65.13
C ARG A 278 10.80 0.68 -66.56
N THR A 279 10.73 -0.61 -66.87
CA THR A 279 10.89 -1.12 -68.24
C THR A 279 9.71 -0.75 -69.14
N ASP A 280 8.51 -0.48 -68.57
CA ASP A 280 7.28 -0.19 -69.33
C ASP A 280 6.98 1.33 -69.47
N GLU A 281 7.98 2.21 -69.32
CA GLU A 281 7.92 3.70 -69.50
C GLU A 281 6.93 4.46 -68.61
N HIS A 282 6.55 3.97 -67.46
CA HIS A 282 5.61 4.70 -66.59
C HIS A 282 6.29 5.39 -65.40
N ASN A 283 6.69 6.65 -65.60
CA ASN A 283 7.24 7.54 -64.55
C ASN A 283 6.32 7.70 -63.29
N LYS A 284 5.05 7.44 -63.43
CA LYS A 284 4.06 7.58 -62.36
C LYS A 284 4.20 6.52 -61.27
N ALA A 285 4.50 5.28 -61.65
CA ALA A 285 4.66 4.17 -60.73
C ALA A 285 5.94 4.24 -59.89
N ALA A 286 7.00 4.82 -60.46
CA ALA A 286 8.27 5.06 -59.73
C ALA A 286 8.05 6.11 -58.60
N ALA A 287 7.20 7.10 -58.81
CA ALA A 287 6.84 8.08 -57.78
C ALA A 287 6.00 7.46 -56.65
N GLU A 288 5.06 6.55 -56.97
CA GLU A 288 4.25 5.84 -55.97
C GLU A 288 5.08 4.82 -55.16
N ALA A 289 6.02 4.11 -55.76
CA ALA A 289 6.96 3.26 -55.07
C ALA A 289 7.87 4.03 -54.10
N ALA A 290 8.31 5.24 -54.52
CA ALA A 290 9.09 6.13 -53.66
C ALA A 290 8.23 6.65 -52.47
N LEU A 291 6.95 6.86 -52.67
CA LEU A 291 6.00 7.26 -51.62
C LEU A 291 5.73 6.13 -50.64
N ALA A 292 5.54 4.91 -51.12
CA ALA A 292 5.38 3.71 -50.29
C ALA A 292 6.62 3.47 -49.40
N LYS A 293 7.84 3.62 -49.98
CA LYS A 293 9.10 3.53 -49.25
C LYS A 293 9.24 4.66 -48.18
N ARG A 294 8.86 5.89 -48.49
CA ARG A 294 8.84 7.01 -47.52
C ARG A 294 7.85 6.74 -46.37
N ASN A 295 6.67 6.26 -46.66
CA ASN A 295 5.67 5.93 -45.64
C ASN A 295 6.13 4.80 -44.72
N TRP A 296 6.87 3.82 -45.27
CA TRP A 296 7.48 2.77 -44.50
C TRP A 296 8.60 3.29 -43.58
N GLU A 297 9.51 4.13 -44.08
CA GLU A 297 10.56 4.77 -43.30
C GLU A 297 9.97 5.68 -42.19
N PHE A 298 8.81 6.30 -42.43
CA PHE A 298 8.10 7.07 -41.41
C PHE A 298 7.54 6.17 -40.27
N LYS A 299 6.93 5.03 -40.62
CA LYS A 299 6.46 4.04 -39.62
C LYS A 299 7.62 3.46 -38.80
N MET A 300 8.78 3.21 -39.41
CA MET A 300 10.00 2.78 -38.71
C MET A 300 10.38 3.77 -37.60
N ARG A 301 10.45 5.07 -37.91
CA ARG A 301 10.78 6.09 -36.92
C ARG A 301 9.76 6.15 -35.80
N GLN A 302 8.48 6.08 -36.11
CA GLN A 302 7.43 6.06 -35.08
C GLN A 302 7.55 4.84 -34.14
N TYR A 303 7.94 3.69 -34.67
CA TYR A 303 8.13 2.50 -33.84
C TYR A 303 9.37 2.61 -32.95
N GLU A 304 10.49 3.11 -33.47
CA GLU A 304 11.70 3.39 -32.69
C GLU A 304 11.42 4.40 -31.56
N ASP A 305 10.64 5.45 -31.83
CA ASP A 305 10.24 6.45 -30.86
C ASP A 305 9.34 5.84 -29.76
N ASN A 306 8.40 4.96 -30.16
CA ASN A 306 7.52 4.25 -29.20
C ASN A 306 8.30 3.25 -28.33
N LEU A 307 9.28 2.56 -28.91
CA LEU A 307 10.16 1.67 -28.16
C LEU A 307 11.02 2.43 -27.14
N ALA A 308 11.59 3.58 -27.57
CA ALA A 308 12.34 4.45 -26.67
C ALA A 308 11.48 4.99 -25.53
N MET A 309 10.23 5.41 -25.81
CA MET A 309 9.29 5.84 -24.77
C MET A 309 8.88 4.70 -23.82
N ALA A 310 8.72 3.47 -24.31
CA ALA A 310 8.42 2.32 -23.47
C ALA A 310 9.59 1.99 -22.54
N GLN A 311 10.82 2.05 -23.03
CA GLN A 311 12.04 1.88 -22.23
C GLN A 311 12.19 2.99 -21.19
N GLN A 312 11.89 4.23 -21.55
CA GLN A 312 11.89 5.37 -20.63
C GLN A 312 10.86 5.17 -19.50
N LYS A 313 9.64 4.74 -19.83
CA LYS A 313 8.60 4.44 -18.84
C LYS A 313 8.98 3.29 -17.89
N GLN A 314 9.74 2.31 -18.36
CA GLN A 314 10.28 1.25 -17.49
C GLN A 314 11.36 1.78 -16.54
N ALA A 315 12.25 2.65 -17.03
CA ALA A 315 13.25 3.30 -16.19
C ALA A 315 12.60 4.22 -15.13
N ASP A 316 11.58 4.97 -15.51
CA ASP A 316 10.83 5.84 -14.59
C ASP A 316 10.08 5.03 -13.51
N LYS A 317 9.47 3.88 -13.89
CA LYS A 317 8.86 2.96 -12.93
C LYS A 317 9.89 2.39 -11.95
N ALA A 318 11.06 2.00 -12.40
CA ALA A 318 12.13 1.51 -11.54
C ALA A 318 12.61 2.59 -10.55
N ALA A 319 12.69 3.86 -10.98
CA ALA A 319 13.04 5.00 -10.12
C ALA A 319 11.96 5.28 -9.07
N ILE A 320 10.67 5.21 -9.44
CA ILE A 320 9.53 5.36 -8.53
C ILE A 320 9.52 4.24 -7.49
N LEU A 321 9.82 3.00 -7.90
CA LEU A 321 9.89 1.84 -7.03
C LEU A 321 11.05 1.92 -6.03
N GLY A 322 12.20 2.45 -6.44
CA GLY A 322 13.32 2.75 -5.53
C GLY A 322 12.96 3.79 -4.46
N THR A 323 12.14 4.78 -4.80
CA THR A 323 11.63 5.77 -3.84
C THR A 323 10.54 5.22 -2.92
N LEU A 324 9.72 4.28 -3.40
CA LEU A 324 8.71 3.58 -2.59
C LEU A 324 9.37 2.63 -1.58
N ALA A 325 10.38 1.85 -1.98
CA ALA A 325 11.13 0.98 -1.07
C ALA A 325 11.77 1.77 0.09
N ASN A 326 12.23 3.01 -0.15
CA ASN A 326 12.73 3.91 0.89
C ASN A 326 11.61 4.56 1.75
N ARG A 327 10.35 4.50 1.33
CA ARG A 327 9.17 5.04 2.02
C ARG A 327 8.37 4.01 2.82
N PHE A 328 8.62 2.71 2.66
CA PHE A 328 7.96 1.66 3.45
C PHE A 328 8.21 1.76 4.97
N GLY A 329 9.15 2.60 5.43
CA GLY A 329 9.27 2.99 6.84
C GLY A 329 8.24 4.01 7.33
N LYS A 330 7.35 4.53 6.46
CA LYS A 330 6.31 5.51 6.81
C LYS A 330 5.02 5.18 6.05
N PHE A 331 4.45 3.99 6.28
CA PHE A 331 3.07 3.72 5.87
C PHE A 331 2.13 4.41 6.83
N ASP A 332 1.62 5.56 6.40
CA ASP A 332 0.48 6.25 7.00
C ASP A 332 -0.78 5.46 6.62
N ILE A 333 -1.36 4.78 7.60
CA ILE A 333 -2.56 3.94 7.42
C ILE A 333 -3.76 4.88 7.31
N SER A 334 -3.94 5.48 6.14
CA SER A 334 -5.10 6.33 5.83
C SER A 334 -6.42 5.54 5.65
N ILE A 335 -6.41 4.22 5.89
CA ILE A 335 -7.60 3.35 5.79
C ILE A 335 -8.58 3.54 6.98
N GLN A 336 -8.18 4.30 8.00
CA GLN A 336 -8.95 4.36 9.26
C GLN A 336 -10.16 5.30 9.27
N LYS A 337 -10.30 6.23 8.34
CA LYS A 337 -11.39 7.23 8.39
C LYS A 337 -12.82 6.68 8.21
N GLU A 338 -12.98 5.50 7.64
CA GLU A 338 -14.32 4.92 7.42
C GLU A 338 -14.79 3.97 8.53
N LYS A 339 -13.90 3.43 9.36
CA LYS A 339 -14.28 2.42 10.37
C LYS A 339 -14.55 2.97 11.77
N THR A 340 -14.05 4.13 12.11
CA THR A 340 -14.27 4.74 13.44
C THR A 340 -15.74 5.12 13.70
N SER A 341 -16.55 5.35 12.65
CA SER A 341 -17.99 5.60 12.79
C SER A 341 -18.83 4.37 13.16
N ARG A 342 -18.23 3.17 13.17
CA ARG A 342 -18.96 1.91 13.41
C ARG A 342 -18.94 1.47 14.88
N TRP A 343 -18.00 1.93 15.69
CA TRP A 343 -17.90 1.60 17.11
C TRP A 343 -18.86 2.39 17.99
N GLY A 344 -19.29 3.56 17.55
CA GLY A 344 -20.28 4.38 18.26
C GLY A 344 -21.73 3.91 18.17
N ARG A 345 -22.02 2.80 17.47
CA ARG A 345 -23.40 2.31 17.26
C ARG A 345 -23.67 0.87 17.68
N ALA A 346 -22.78 0.24 18.41
CA ALA A 346 -23.09 -1.06 19.01
C ALA A 346 -23.63 -0.84 20.43
N LYS A 347 -24.95 -0.68 20.53
CA LYS A 347 -25.70 -0.94 21.75
C LYS A 347 -26.05 -2.41 21.80
#